data_b6199e4b19b4c70de61b2619213a6e0f
#
_entry.id   b6199e4b19b4c70de61b2619213a6e0f
#
_cell.length_a   1.000
_cell.length_b   1.000
_cell.length_c   1.000
_cell.angle_alpha   90.00
_cell.angle_beta   90.00
_cell.angle_gamma   90.00
#
_symmetry.space_group_name_H-M   'P 1'
#
loop_
_entity.id
_entity.type
_entity.pdbx_description
1 polymer ?
#
loop_
_entity_poly.entity_id
_entity_poly.type
_entity_poly.pdbx_seq_one_letter_code
_entity_poly.pdbx_strand_id
1 'polypeptide(L)'
;MATKKNKPASRAAAKSAAQKKSPDRKAAAKSVARKKIKSRRRAPAPAKRARPKQRVAVSHHREEDFKADGLRTYAKYRDLGIAEASNGLARAHVIRLVGPCDPAEVSKLHFHDVEFQMVYVLKGWVKTYMEGQGETLMQEGSAWTQPPRIKHLIMDYSDDVELLEVILPADFKTVELAA
;
A
#
# COMPACT_ATOMS: atom_id res chain seq x y z
N MET A 1 54.07 23.51 5.63
CA MET A 1 54.00 24.45 6.77
C MET A 1 52.62 24.33 7.38
N ALA A 2 52.59 23.68 8.48
CA ALA A 2 52.19 24.07 9.83
C ALA A 2 50.66 24.10 9.99
N THR A 3 50.00 23.07 10.48
CA THR A 3 49.69 22.64 11.88
C THR A 3 49.09 23.67 12.80
N LYS A 4 47.93 23.31 13.39
CA LYS A 4 47.52 23.42 14.80
C LYS A 4 46.00 23.10 14.87
N LYS A 5 45.54 21.94 15.36
CA LYS A 5 45.41 21.42 16.74
C LYS A 5 44.97 22.49 17.76
N ASN A 6 43.75 22.29 18.30
CA ASN A 6 43.53 22.23 19.74
C ASN A 6 42.12 21.77 20.12
N LYS A 7 42.08 20.72 20.86
CA LYS A 7 41.18 20.31 21.93
C LYS A 7 41.93 20.62 23.22
N PRO A 8 41.42 20.57 24.47
CA PRO A 8 40.17 20.04 25.04
C PRO A 8 39.69 20.70 26.35
N ALA A 9 38.68 20.09 26.94
CA ALA A 9 38.41 19.87 28.38
C ALA A 9 37.92 21.06 29.22
N SER A 10 37.10 20.93 30.24
CA SER A 10 36.89 20.00 31.35
C SER A 10 35.65 20.45 32.15
N ARG A 11 34.82 19.58 32.62
CA ARG A 11 34.79 18.89 33.91
C ARG A 11 34.51 19.77 35.14
N ALA A 12 33.52 19.32 35.88
CA ALA A 12 33.35 19.21 37.34
C ALA A 12 32.08 19.91 37.83
N ALA A 13 31.27 19.35 38.55
CA ALA A 13 31.13 18.43 39.66
C ALA A 13 30.20 19.10 40.72
N ALA A 14 29.14 18.40 41.02
CA ALA A 14 28.76 17.83 42.29
C ALA A 14 28.45 18.73 43.50
N LYS A 15 27.41 18.32 44.15
CA LYS A 15 27.04 18.27 45.60
C LYS A 15 25.75 19.03 45.88
N SER A 16 24.80 18.66 46.70
CA SER A 16 24.66 17.62 47.74
C SER A 16 23.32 17.87 48.40
N ALA A 17 22.64 16.80 48.67
CA ALA A 17 21.74 16.47 49.77
C ALA A 17 21.08 17.56 50.64
N ALA A 18 19.77 17.46 50.82
CA ALA A 18 19.15 17.59 52.12
C ALA A 18 17.81 16.84 52.20
N GLN A 19 17.80 15.79 53.02
CA GLN A 19 16.61 15.12 53.54
C GLN A 19 15.78 16.08 54.39
N LYS A 20 14.47 16.08 54.25
CA LYS A 20 13.54 16.47 55.32
C LYS A 20 12.35 15.53 55.39
N LYS A 21 12.14 15.09 56.62
CA LYS A 21 11.22 14.08 57.16
C LYS A 21 9.75 14.40 56.88
N SER A 22 8.99 13.31 56.82
CA SER A 22 7.53 13.22 56.85
C SER A 22 6.92 13.87 58.10
N PRO A 23 5.61 14.11 58.07
CA PRO A 23 4.79 13.47 59.09
C PRO A 23 3.58 12.73 58.52
N ASP A 24 3.27 11.66 59.23
CA ASP A 24 2.07 10.83 59.18
C ASP A 24 0.77 11.60 59.02
N ARG A 25 -0.11 11.11 58.15
CA ARG A 25 -1.55 11.31 58.29
C ARG A 25 -2.32 10.04 57.90
N LYS A 26 -2.88 9.53 58.96
CA LYS A 26 -3.92 8.52 59.12
C LYS A 26 -4.85 8.25 57.95
N ALA A 27 -5.11 6.98 57.83
CA ALA A 27 -6.11 6.27 57.08
C ALA A 27 -7.48 6.97 56.99
N ALA A 28 -8.02 7.01 55.80
CA ALA A 28 -9.46 7.04 55.55
C ALA A 28 -9.74 6.01 54.43
N ALA A 29 -10.22 4.86 54.87
CA ALA A 29 -10.76 3.83 53.99
C ALA A 29 -12.03 4.36 53.31
N LYS A 30 -11.98 4.64 52.03
CA LYS A 30 -13.17 4.82 51.19
C LYS A 30 -13.33 3.57 50.35
N SER A 31 -14.38 2.81 50.64
CA SER A 31 -14.87 1.66 49.91
C SER A 31 -15.15 2.08 48.45
N VAL A 32 -14.31 1.65 47.52
CA VAL A 32 -14.58 1.80 46.11
C VAL A 32 -15.44 0.62 45.66
N ALA A 33 -16.71 0.90 45.42
CA ALA A 33 -17.64 -0.04 44.85
C ALA A 33 -17.10 -0.60 43.52
N ARG A 34 -16.78 -1.89 43.49
CA ARG A 34 -16.41 -2.64 42.27
C ARG A 34 -17.61 -2.62 41.30
N LYS A 35 -17.63 -1.68 40.36
CA LYS A 35 -18.50 -1.77 39.20
C LYS A 35 -18.14 -3.03 38.42
N LYS A 36 -19.03 -4.04 38.42
CA LYS A 36 -18.96 -5.20 37.53
C LYS A 36 -18.89 -4.71 36.10
N ILE A 37 -17.71 -4.81 35.50
CA ILE A 37 -17.52 -4.62 34.05
C ILE A 37 -18.26 -5.78 33.39
N LYS A 38 -19.42 -5.48 32.82
CA LYS A 38 -20.12 -6.43 31.93
C LYS A 38 -19.14 -6.78 30.78
N SER A 39 -18.68 -8.02 30.74
CA SER A 39 -17.88 -8.52 29.65
C SER A 39 -18.63 -8.25 28.34
N ARG A 40 -18.11 -7.35 27.52
CA ARG A 40 -18.59 -7.17 26.13
C ARG A 40 -18.42 -8.51 25.46
N ARG A 41 -19.49 -9.21 25.18
CA ARG A 41 -19.50 -10.37 24.30
C ARG A 41 -18.81 -9.94 23.00
N ARG A 42 -17.65 -10.53 22.73
CA ARG A 42 -16.92 -10.34 21.50
C ARG A 42 -17.86 -10.78 20.37
N ALA A 43 -18.11 -9.90 19.39
CA ALA A 43 -18.89 -10.26 18.22
C ALA A 43 -18.29 -11.54 17.60
N PRO A 44 -19.10 -12.48 17.12
CA PRO A 44 -18.58 -13.68 16.47
C PRO A 44 -17.66 -13.26 15.31
N ALA A 45 -16.52 -13.91 15.22
CA ALA A 45 -15.60 -13.67 14.11
C ALA A 45 -16.36 -13.91 12.77
N PRO A 46 -16.17 -13.09 11.76
CA PRO A 46 -16.82 -13.29 10.47
C PRO A 46 -16.52 -14.70 9.98
N ALA A 47 -17.57 -15.40 9.52
CA ALA A 47 -17.44 -16.75 8.99
C ALA A 47 -16.37 -16.74 7.88
N LYS A 48 -15.37 -17.62 8.00
CA LYS A 48 -14.32 -17.77 6.97
C LYS A 48 -15.01 -18.09 5.65
N ARG A 49 -14.92 -17.19 4.68
CA ARG A 49 -15.36 -17.48 3.31
C ARG A 49 -14.66 -18.78 2.84
N ALA A 50 -15.44 -19.72 2.32
CA ALA A 50 -14.88 -20.92 1.71
C ALA A 50 -13.91 -20.50 0.59
N ARG A 51 -12.69 -21.01 0.63
CA ARG A 51 -11.71 -20.71 -0.43
C ARG A 51 -12.13 -21.41 -1.72
N PRO A 52 -12.17 -20.71 -2.86
CA PRO A 52 -12.48 -21.36 -4.14
C PRO A 52 -11.44 -22.44 -4.47
N LYS A 53 -11.86 -23.49 -5.17
CA LYS A 53 -10.96 -24.53 -5.67
C LYS A 53 -10.05 -23.90 -6.73
N GLN A 54 -8.76 -24.12 -6.60
CA GLN A 54 -7.74 -23.57 -7.50
C GLN A 54 -7.03 -24.67 -8.27
N ARG A 55 -6.46 -24.32 -9.41
CA ARG A 55 -5.63 -25.20 -10.23
C ARG A 55 -4.32 -24.50 -10.62
N VAL A 56 -3.34 -25.27 -11.05
CA VAL A 56 -2.09 -24.71 -11.60
C VAL A 56 -2.39 -24.05 -12.95
N ALA A 57 -1.85 -22.86 -13.15
CA ALA A 57 -1.74 -22.19 -14.46
C ALA A 57 -0.29 -21.80 -14.71
N VAL A 58 0.13 -21.90 -15.97
CA VAL A 58 1.46 -21.46 -16.42
C VAL A 58 1.23 -20.54 -17.63
N SER A 59 1.77 -19.32 -17.56
CA SER A 59 1.72 -18.36 -18.65
C SER A 59 3.15 -18.02 -19.04
N HIS A 60 3.57 -18.44 -20.23
CA HIS A 60 4.85 -18.03 -20.81
C HIS A 60 4.69 -16.69 -21.52
N HIS A 61 5.76 -15.89 -21.54
CA HIS A 61 5.77 -14.63 -22.26
C HIS A 61 5.64 -14.87 -23.77
N ARG A 62 4.66 -14.21 -24.39
CA ARG A 62 4.50 -14.10 -25.84
C ARG A 62 4.01 -12.70 -26.18
N GLU A 63 4.63 -12.09 -27.18
CA GLU A 63 4.32 -10.72 -27.56
C GLU A 63 2.89 -10.59 -28.09
N GLU A 64 2.40 -11.58 -28.80
CA GLU A 64 1.05 -11.64 -29.35
C GLU A 64 -0.07 -11.75 -28.29
N ASP A 65 0.28 -12.05 -27.04
CA ASP A 65 -0.69 -12.10 -25.93
C ASP A 65 -1.05 -10.73 -25.36
N PHE A 66 -0.34 -9.67 -25.73
CA PHE A 66 -0.70 -8.32 -25.36
C PHE A 66 -1.86 -7.80 -26.22
N LYS A 67 -3.03 -7.61 -25.61
CA LYS A 67 -4.27 -7.16 -26.26
C LYS A 67 -4.62 -5.75 -25.84
N ALA A 68 -5.15 -4.97 -26.80
CA ALA A 68 -5.67 -3.61 -26.58
C ALA A 68 -7.19 -3.64 -26.36
N ASP A 69 -7.69 -4.59 -25.58
CA ASP A 69 -9.10 -4.84 -25.31
C ASP A 69 -9.53 -4.40 -23.89
N GLY A 70 -8.63 -3.73 -23.17
CA GLY A 70 -8.90 -3.18 -21.85
C GLY A 70 -9.60 -1.82 -21.84
N LEU A 71 -9.80 -1.28 -20.63
CA LEU A 71 -10.47 -0.01 -20.41
C LEU A 71 -9.69 1.19 -21.00
N ARG A 72 -8.36 1.10 -21.07
CA ARG A 72 -7.49 2.21 -21.44
C ARG A 72 -6.93 2.05 -22.86
N THR A 73 -7.18 3.02 -23.71
CA THR A 73 -6.71 3.02 -25.12
C THR A 73 -5.19 3.08 -25.25
N TYR A 74 -4.52 3.65 -24.24
CA TYR A 74 -3.06 3.76 -24.15
C TYR A 74 -2.40 2.55 -23.49
N ALA A 75 -3.13 1.46 -23.24
CA ALA A 75 -2.61 0.28 -22.55
C ALA A 75 -2.91 -1.01 -23.32
N LYS A 76 -1.96 -1.94 -23.29
CA LYS A 76 -2.16 -3.32 -23.68
C LYS A 76 -2.03 -4.21 -22.45
N TYR A 77 -2.83 -5.26 -22.42
CA TYR A 77 -2.90 -6.19 -21.29
C TYR A 77 -2.55 -7.60 -21.72
N ARG A 78 -1.70 -8.27 -20.95
CA ARG A 78 -1.43 -9.69 -21.10
C ARG A 78 -1.98 -10.42 -19.87
N ASP A 79 -3.08 -11.14 -20.04
CA ASP A 79 -3.67 -11.97 -18.99
C ASP A 79 -2.74 -13.15 -18.66
N LEU A 80 -2.53 -13.41 -17.38
CA LEU A 80 -1.71 -14.53 -16.90
C LEU A 80 -2.52 -15.79 -16.58
N GLY A 81 -3.82 -15.80 -16.85
CA GLY A 81 -4.72 -16.95 -16.61
C GLY A 81 -5.04 -17.19 -15.13
N ILE A 82 -4.70 -16.24 -14.25
CA ILE A 82 -4.87 -16.42 -12.80
C ILE A 82 -6.34 -16.35 -12.39
N ALA A 83 -7.15 -15.54 -13.07
CA ALA A 83 -8.58 -15.42 -12.76
C ALA A 83 -9.30 -16.76 -12.91
N GLU A 84 -9.10 -17.45 -14.03
CA GLU A 84 -9.67 -18.77 -14.28
C GLU A 84 -9.07 -19.84 -13.35
N ALA A 85 -7.75 -19.84 -13.18
CA ALA A 85 -7.06 -20.84 -12.36
C ALA A 85 -7.44 -20.74 -10.88
N SER A 86 -7.74 -19.54 -10.39
CA SER A 86 -8.14 -19.29 -9.00
C SER A 86 -9.65 -19.30 -8.78
N ASN A 87 -10.43 -19.58 -9.85
CA ASN A 87 -11.89 -19.55 -9.83
C ASN A 87 -12.44 -18.21 -9.32
N GLY A 88 -11.93 -17.11 -9.89
CA GLY A 88 -12.36 -15.74 -9.59
C GLY A 88 -11.77 -15.12 -8.32
N LEU A 89 -10.89 -15.83 -7.60
CA LEU A 89 -10.28 -15.29 -6.37
C LEU A 89 -9.39 -14.10 -6.67
N ALA A 90 -8.51 -14.21 -7.68
CA ALA A 90 -7.56 -13.17 -8.03
C ALA A 90 -7.41 -13.06 -9.55
N ARG A 91 -7.06 -11.88 -10.03
CA ARG A 91 -6.57 -11.62 -11.38
C ARG A 91 -5.11 -11.18 -11.30
N ALA A 92 -4.32 -11.59 -12.27
CA ALA A 92 -3.01 -11.02 -12.50
C ALA A 92 -2.80 -10.81 -14.01
N HIS A 93 -2.27 -9.67 -14.38
CA HIS A 93 -1.94 -9.35 -15.75
C HIS A 93 -0.70 -8.44 -15.82
N VAL A 94 -0.05 -8.44 -16.97
CA VAL A 94 0.97 -7.45 -17.29
C VAL A 94 0.33 -6.34 -18.11
N ILE A 95 0.51 -5.11 -17.65
CA ILE A 95 0.07 -3.90 -18.35
C ILE A 95 1.29 -3.29 -19.02
N ARG A 96 1.20 -3.02 -20.33
CA ARG A 96 2.16 -2.24 -21.08
C ARG A 96 1.49 -0.95 -21.50
N LEU A 97 2.03 0.19 -21.09
CA LEU A 97 1.57 1.48 -21.57
C LEU A 97 2.26 1.77 -22.91
N VAL A 98 1.51 2.27 -23.88
CA VAL A 98 1.96 2.41 -25.26
C VAL A 98 1.89 3.86 -25.73
N GLY A 99 2.93 4.28 -26.43
CA GLY A 99 3.07 5.64 -26.93
C GLY A 99 3.57 6.63 -25.88
N PRO A 100 3.83 7.85 -26.27
CA PRO A 100 4.18 8.90 -25.34
C PRO A 100 3.03 9.19 -24.38
N CYS A 101 3.35 9.51 -23.14
CA CYS A 101 2.34 9.86 -22.16
C CYS A 101 1.59 11.13 -22.58
N ASP A 102 0.28 11.01 -22.75
CA ASP A 102 -0.63 12.16 -22.88
C ASP A 102 -1.40 12.33 -21.56
N PRO A 103 -1.06 13.35 -20.75
CA PRO A 103 -1.74 13.57 -19.48
C PRO A 103 -3.26 13.77 -19.63
N ALA A 104 -3.73 14.32 -20.73
CA ALA A 104 -5.18 14.49 -20.95
C ALA A 104 -5.93 13.17 -21.06
N GLU A 105 -5.28 12.13 -21.58
CA GLU A 105 -5.84 10.78 -21.67
C GLU A 105 -5.58 9.93 -20.42
N VAL A 106 -4.40 10.08 -19.82
CA VAL A 106 -3.90 9.17 -18.79
C VAL A 106 -4.29 9.62 -17.39
N SER A 107 -4.24 10.94 -17.11
CA SER A 107 -4.39 11.47 -15.76
C SER A 107 -5.85 11.62 -15.33
N LYS A 108 -6.64 10.54 -15.46
CA LYS A 108 -8.04 10.48 -15.02
C LYS A 108 -8.13 9.92 -13.61
N LEU A 109 -8.57 10.74 -12.66
CA LEU A 109 -8.72 10.31 -11.27
C LEU A 109 -9.79 9.22 -11.17
N HIS A 110 -9.45 8.11 -10.56
CA HIS A 110 -10.33 6.96 -10.40
C HIS A 110 -9.99 6.15 -9.16
N PHE A 111 -10.83 5.18 -8.84
CA PHE A 111 -10.55 4.16 -7.84
C PHE A 111 -11.07 2.79 -8.29
N HIS A 112 -10.58 1.74 -7.64
CA HIS A 112 -11.04 0.37 -7.83
C HIS A 112 -11.78 -0.12 -6.59
N ASP A 113 -12.92 -0.82 -6.81
CA ASP A 113 -13.67 -1.46 -5.73
C ASP A 113 -13.15 -2.89 -5.56
N VAL A 114 -12.06 -3.01 -4.86
CA VAL A 114 -11.26 -4.24 -4.67
C VAL A 114 -11.13 -4.59 -3.19
N GLU A 115 -10.75 -5.83 -2.88
CA GLU A 115 -10.33 -6.25 -1.54
C GLU A 115 -8.81 -6.08 -1.35
N PHE A 116 -8.06 -6.24 -2.44
CA PHE A 116 -6.61 -6.06 -2.48
C PHE A 116 -6.17 -5.73 -3.91
N GLN A 117 -5.19 -4.86 -4.02
CA GLN A 117 -4.49 -4.57 -5.27
C GLN A 117 -3.03 -4.24 -5.00
N MET A 118 -2.15 -4.79 -5.80
CA MET A 118 -0.75 -4.41 -5.82
C MET A 118 -0.25 -4.26 -7.25
N VAL A 119 0.73 -3.39 -7.43
CA VAL A 119 1.43 -3.20 -8.69
C VAL A 119 2.94 -3.33 -8.45
N TYR A 120 3.62 -3.91 -9.43
CA TYR A 120 5.08 -4.05 -9.45
C TYR A 120 5.60 -3.58 -10.80
N VAL A 121 6.62 -2.73 -10.83
CA VAL A 121 7.26 -2.27 -12.06
C VAL A 121 8.22 -3.33 -12.55
N LEU A 122 7.88 -3.96 -13.69
CA LEU A 122 8.71 -4.97 -14.34
C LEU A 122 9.81 -4.33 -15.19
N LYS A 123 9.51 -3.17 -15.80
CA LYS A 123 10.40 -2.44 -16.70
C LYS A 123 10.04 -0.97 -16.74
N GLY A 124 11.04 -0.09 -16.92
CA GLY A 124 10.83 1.35 -17.04
C GLY A 124 10.44 2.01 -15.73
N TRP A 125 9.60 3.04 -15.83
CA TRP A 125 9.13 3.79 -14.67
C TRP A 125 7.72 4.34 -14.89
N VAL A 126 7.00 4.60 -13.81
CA VAL A 126 5.70 5.27 -13.80
C VAL A 126 5.63 6.28 -12.65
N LYS A 127 5.11 7.46 -12.91
CA LYS A 127 4.79 8.48 -11.90
C LYS A 127 3.30 8.46 -11.64
N THR A 128 2.92 8.29 -10.37
CA THR A 128 1.53 8.20 -9.94
C THR A 128 1.22 9.23 -8.86
N TYR A 129 -0.05 9.61 -8.77
CA TYR A 129 -0.61 10.29 -7.61
C TYR A 129 -1.54 9.34 -6.87
N MET A 130 -1.46 9.30 -5.55
CA MET A 130 -2.37 8.55 -4.68
C MET A 130 -2.86 9.44 -3.54
N GLU A 131 -4.16 9.39 -3.26
CA GLU A 131 -4.81 10.15 -2.19
C GLU A 131 -4.12 9.88 -0.84
N GLY A 132 -3.75 10.95 -0.14
CA GLY A 132 -3.05 10.88 1.15
C GLY A 132 -1.55 10.58 1.08
N GLN A 133 -1.04 10.08 -0.05
CA GLN A 133 0.38 9.82 -0.28
C GLN A 133 1.04 10.92 -1.15
N GLY A 134 0.27 11.50 -2.08
CA GLY A 134 0.77 12.46 -3.06
C GLY A 134 1.44 11.78 -4.26
N GLU A 135 2.33 12.52 -4.92
CA GLU A 135 3.05 12.06 -6.11
C GLU A 135 4.22 11.15 -5.74
N THR A 136 4.36 10.06 -6.46
CA THR A 136 5.47 9.11 -6.26
C THR A 136 5.96 8.59 -7.60
N LEU A 137 7.27 8.55 -7.79
CA LEU A 137 7.94 7.93 -8.92
C LEU A 137 8.30 6.49 -8.55
N MET A 138 7.77 5.54 -9.32
CA MET A 138 8.04 4.11 -9.20
C MET A 138 8.93 3.68 -10.35
N GLN A 139 10.09 3.12 -10.05
CA GLN A 139 11.07 2.61 -11.03
C GLN A 139 11.04 1.09 -11.07
N GLU A 140 11.72 0.50 -12.04
CA GLU A 140 11.92 -0.96 -12.12
C GLU A 140 12.30 -1.54 -10.76
N GLY A 141 11.62 -2.62 -10.36
CA GLY A 141 11.74 -3.24 -9.03
C GLY A 141 10.89 -2.61 -7.94
N SER A 142 10.25 -1.46 -8.16
CA SER A 142 9.33 -0.86 -7.19
C SER A 142 8.02 -1.63 -7.12
N ALA A 143 7.45 -1.71 -5.92
CA ALA A 143 6.12 -2.27 -5.69
C ALA A 143 5.32 -1.39 -4.75
N TRP A 144 4.00 -1.33 -4.96
CA TRP A 144 3.09 -0.64 -4.04
C TRP A 144 1.74 -1.35 -3.98
N THR A 145 1.01 -1.10 -2.89
CA THR A 145 -0.38 -1.50 -2.75
C THR A 145 -1.30 -0.31 -3.01
N GLN A 146 -2.46 -0.59 -3.56
CA GLN A 146 -3.55 0.36 -3.71
C GLN A 146 -4.70 -0.10 -2.80
N PRO A 147 -4.87 0.51 -1.60
CA PRO A 147 -5.96 0.17 -0.72
C PRO A 147 -7.32 0.28 -1.41
N PRO A 148 -8.33 -0.49 -0.98
CA PRO A 148 -9.67 -0.40 -1.55
C PRO A 148 -10.17 1.03 -1.65
N ARG A 149 -10.62 1.43 -2.83
CA ARG A 149 -11.21 2.74 -3.15
C ARG A 149 -10.27 3.95 -2.97
N ILE A 150 -8.95 3.76 -2.84
CA ILE A 150 -8.01 4.87 -2.86
C ILE A 150 -8.07 5.57 -4.22
N LYS A 151 -8.24 6.89 -4.21
CA LYS A 151 -8.23 7.68 -5.44
C LYS A 151 -6.81 7.84 -5.94
N HIS A 152 -6.61 7.52 -7.20
CA HIS A 152 -5.29 7.57 -7.82
C HIS A 152 -5.39 7.85 -9.31
N LEU A 153 -4.27 8.24 -9.89
CA LEU A 153 -4.09 8.42 -11.34
C LEU A 153 -2.62 8.20 -11.71
N ILE A 154 -2.40 7.90 -12.98
CA ILE A 154 -1.07 7.94 -13.60
C ILE A 154 -0.84 9.38 -14.07
N MET A 155 0.34 9.92 -13.79
CA MET A 155 0.75 11.26 -14.19
C MET A 155 1.68 11.25 -15.41
N ASP A 156 2.59 10.26 -15.42
CA ASP A 156 3.61 10.13 -16.44
C ASP A 156 4.23 8.72 -16.43
N TYR A 157 4.87 8.31 -17.53
CA TYR A 157 5.55 7.01 -17.62
C TYR A 157 6.58 6.98 -18.74
N SER A 158 7.53 6.02 -18.66
CA SER A 158 8.47 5.76 -19.74
C SER A 158 7.83 4.97 -20.88
N ASP A 159 8.31 5.18 -22.12
CA ASP A 159 7.77 4.53 -23.34
C ASP A 159 7.83 2.99 -23.29
N ASP A 160 8.65 2.44 -22.41
CA ASP A 160 8.89 1.01 -22.27
C ASP A 160 8.32 0.39 -20.98
N VAL A 161 7.45 1.11 -20.27
CA VAL A 161 6.97 0.66 -18.98
C VAL A 161 6.11 -0.59 -19.08
N GLU A 162 6.42 -1.56 -18.24
CA GLU A 162 5.61 -2.75 -17.99
C GLU A 162 5.35 -2.90 -16.48
N LEU A 163 4.10 -3.16 -16.14
CA LEU A 163 3.63 -3.29 -14.77
C LEU A 163 2.97 -4.65 -14.59
N LEU A 164 3.35 -5.39 -13.54
CA LEU A 164 2.54 -6.52 -13.07
C LEU A 164 1.50 -5.99 -12.09
N GLU A 165 0.25 -6.24 -12.36
CA GLU A 165 -0.85 -5.92 -11.46
C GLU A 165 -1.52 -7.19 -10.95
N VAL A 166 -1.76 -7.24 -9.63
CA VAL A 166 -2.46 -8.34 -8.95
C VAL A 166 -3.64 -7.77 -8.18
N ILE A 167 -4.84 -8.31 -8.41
CA ILE A 167 -6.11 -7.78 -7.92
C ILE A 167 -6.95 -8.90 -7.31
N LEU A 168 -7.63 -8.61 -6.20
CA LEU A 168 -8.65 -9.45 -5.58
C LEU A 168 -9.92 -8.62 -5.31
N PRO A 169 -11.12 -9.16 -5.63
CA PRO A 169 -11.37 -10.34 -6.45
C PRO A 169 -10.99 -10.12 -7.91
N ALA A 170 -11.00 -11.18 -8.72
CA ALA A 170 -10.69 -11.11 -10.15
C ALA A 170 -11.67 -10.21 -10.93
N ASP A 171 -12.92 -10.19 -10.51
CA ASP A 171 -13.97 -9.30 -11.04
C ASP A 171 -14.14 -8.10 -10.10
N PHE A 172 -13.86 -6.92 -10.60
CA PHE A 172 -13.90 -5.66 -9.84
C PHE A 172 -14.38 -4.50 -10.71
N LYS A 173 -14.81 -3.42 -10.06
CA LYS A 173 -15.27 -2.21 -10.74
C LYS A 173 -14.23 -1.12 -10.65
N THR A 174 -13.97 -0.45 -11.78
CA THR A 174 -13.26 0.83 -11.84
C THR A 174 -14.29 1.96 -11.89
N VAL A 175 -14.15 2.96 -11.03
CA VAL A 175 -15.02 4.12 -10.98
C VAL A 175 -14.18 5.35 -11.29
N GLU A 176 -14.44 5.95 -12.45
CA GLU A 176 -13.84 7.24 -12.81
C GLU A 176 -14.58 8.36 -12.08
N LEU A 177 -13.81 9.33 -11.59
CA LEU A 177 -14.34 10.50 -10.91
C LEU A 177 -14.39 11.65 -11.91
N ALA A 178 -15.48 12.38 -11.91
CA ALA A 178 -15.59 13.62 -12.69
C ALA A 178 -14.52 14.61 -12.20
N ALA A 179 -13.90 15.31 -13.15
CA ALA A 179 -12.95 16.37 -12.87
C ALA A 179 -13.65 17.58 -12.23
#